data_decd054ef2d95c4152f5c027e6d5af9d
#
_entry.id   decd054ef2d95c4152f5c027e6d5af9d
#
_cell.length_a   1.000
_cell.length_b   1.000
_cell.length_c   1.000
_cell.angle_alpha   90.00
_cell.angle_beta   90.00
_cell.angle_gamma   90.00
#
_symmetry.space_group_name_H-M   'P 1'
#
loop_
_entity.id
_entity.type
_entity.pdbx_description
1 polymer ?
#
loop_
_entity_poly.entity_id
_entity_poly.type
_entity_poly.pdbx_seq_one_letter_code
_entity_poly.pdbx_strand_id
1 'polypeptide(L)'
;FNMKKIYHVTLDRKISKEDMQAIADGIRLEEGVAEVDAISYIDGKPKNEVGIEIHISWNRIVRRIFKKISYEVEALDRVMFAGLTKKNVKRGYWRILTDLEVNNLKML
;
A
#
# COMPACT_ATOMS: atom_id res chain seq x y z
N PHE A 1 17.94 -7.69 2.63
CA PHE A 1 17.02 -7.90 3.64
C PHE A 1 15.62 -7.44 3.33
N ASN A 2 14.74 -8.39 3.18
CA ASN A 2 13.43 -8.08 2.62
C ASN A 2 12.38 -7.93 3.70
N MET A 3 12.46 -6.84 4.43
CA MET A 3 11.44 -6.57 5.42
C MET A 3 10.20 -6.01 4.75
N LYS A 4 9.06 -6.50 5.18
CA LYS A 4 7.81 -5.98 4.66
C LYS A 4 7.57 -4.56 5.12
N LYS A 5 7.06 -3.75 4.20
CA LYS A 5 6.73 -2.36 4.48
C LYS A 5 5.28 -2.15 4.08
N ILE A 6 4.60 -1.36 4.87
CA ILE A 6 3.20 -1.05 4.58
C ILE A 6 3.07 0.43 4.38
N TYR A 7 2.39 0.82 3.32
CA TYR A 7 2.23 2.21 2.97
C TYR A 7 0.75 2.56 2.86
N HIS A 8 0.43 3.74 3.33
CA HIS A 8 -0.86 4.35 3.09
C HIS A 8 -0.68 5.31 1.91
N VAL A 9 -1.37 5.04 0.83
CA VAL A 9 -1.18 5.76 -0.42
C VAL A 9 -2.44 6.54 -0.75
N THR A 10 -2.28 7.82 -1.02
CA THR A 10 -3.38 8.65 -1.49
C THR A 10 -3.16 8.96 -2.95
N LEU A 11 -4.11 8.61 -3.78
CA LEU A 11 -4.00 8.78 -5.22
C LEU A 11 -4.80 10.00 -5.67
N ASP A 12 -4.52 10.44 -6.89
CA ASP A 12 -5.19 11.61 -7.45
C ASP A 12 -6.65 11.35 -7.78
N ARG A 13 -7.05 10.08 -7.86
CA ARG A 13 -8.44 9.73 -8.13
C ARG A 13 -8.71 8.33 -7.61
N LYS A 14 -9.97 7.96 -7.59
CA LYS A 14 -10.37 6.64 -7.12
C LYS A 14 -9.78 5.56 -8.01
N ILE A 15 -9.36 4.48 -7.37
CA ILE A 15 -8.78 3.35 -8.09
C ILE A 15 -9.81 2.22 -8.14
N SER A 16 -9.93 1.61 -9.31
CA SER A 16 -10.88 0.54 -9.52
C SER A 16 -10.33 -0.77 -8.98
N LYS A 17 -11.23 -1.72 -8.78
CA LYS A 17 -10.80 -3.05 -8.34
C LYS A 17 -9.96 -3.73 -9.40
N GLU A 18 -10.27 -3.49 -10.66
CA GLU A 18 -9.48 -4.07 -11.75
C GLU A 18 -8.04 -3.57 -11.70
N ASP A 19 -7.87 -2.28 -11.46
CA ASP A 19 -6.53 -1.72 -11.38
C ASP A 19 -5.79 -2.22 -10.15
N MET A 20 -6.52 -2.40 -9.04
CA MET A 20 -5.90 -2.98 -7.85
C MET A 20 -5.47 -4.41 -8.12
N GLN A 21 -6.27 -5.16 -8.86
CA GLN A 21 -5.90 -6.52 -9.22
C GLN A 21 -4.67 -6.54 -10.11
N ALA A 22 -4.58 -5.59 -11.02
CA ALA A 22 -3.40 -5.49 -11.88
C ALA A 22 -2.14 -5.27 -11.05
N ILE A 23 -2.24 -4.44 -10.02
CA ILE A 23 -1.11 -4.22 -9.12
C ILE A 23 -0.80 -5.49 -8.35
N ALA A 24 -1.84 -6.18 -7.85
CA ALA A 24 -1.64 -7.41 -7.10
C ALA A 24 -0.99 -8.50 -7.95
N ASP A 25 -1.28 -8.50 -9.24
CA ASP A 25 -0.71 -9.47 -10.17
C ASP A 25 0.74 -9.16 -10.52
N GLY A 26 1.20 -7.97 -10.22
CA GLY A 26 2.58 -7.58 -10.50
C GLY A 26 2.67 -6.56 -11.62
N ILE A 27 3.48 -5.56 -11.41
CA ILE A 27 3.67 -4.47 -12.39
C ILE A 27 5.12 -4.53 -12.87
N ARG A 28 5.29 -4.55 -14.18
CA ARG A 28 6.64 -4.61 -14.75
C ARG A 28 7.28 -3.22 -14.74
N LEU A 29 8.41 -3.14 -14.08
CA LEU A 29 9.24 -1.96 -14.06
C LEU A 29 10.59 -2.30 -14.66
N GLU A 30 11.50 -1.32 -14.67
CA GLU A 30 12.82 -1.56 -15.27
C GLU A 30 13.58 -2.68 -14.58
N GLU A 31 13.47 -2.76 -13.27
CA GLU A 31 14.21 -3.76 -12.49
C GLU A 31 13.61 -5.15 -12.62
N GLY A 32 12.37 -5.24 -13.07
CA GLY A 32 11.68 -6.51 -13.16
C GLY A 32 10.23 -6.34 -12.80
N VAL A 33 9.60 -7.44 -12.42
CA VAL A 33 8.20 -7.38 -12.00
C VAL A 33 8.13 -7.00 -10.53
N ALA A 34 7.42 -5.92 -10.24
CA ALA A 34 7.23 -5.47 -8.88
C ALA A 34 6.10 -6.27 -8.26
N GLU A 35 6.45 -7.18 -7.38
CA GLU A 35 5.46 -8.02 -6.71
C GLU A 35 4.99 -7.33 -5.44
N VAL A 36 3.68 -7.32 -5.26
CA VAL A 36 3.02 -6.69 -4.14
C VAL A 36 2.45 -7.78 -3.25
N ASP A 37 2.75 -7.71 -1.97
CA ASP A 37 2.27 -8.72 -1.04
C ASP A 37 0.78 -8.58 -0.75
N ALA A 38 0.29 -7.35 -0.70
CA ALA A 38 -1.14 -7.10 -0.49
C ALA A 38 -1.47 -5.68 -0.88
N ILE A 39 -2.71 -5.48 -1.32
CA ILE A 39 -3.22 -4.14 -1.60
C ILE A 39 -4.73 -4.17 -1.39
N SER A 40 -5.26 -3.13 -0.76
CA SER A 40 -6.71 -3.05 -0.59
C SER A 40 -7.12 -1.62 -0.27
N TYR A 41 -8.42 -1.37 -0.41
CA TYR A 41 -9.00 -0.12 0.07
C TYR A 41 -8.89 -0.05 1.59
N ILE A 42 -8.96 1.15 2.10
CA ILE A 42 -8.96 1.37 3.55
C ILE A 42 -10.38 1.67 3.98
N ASP A 43 -10.85 0.92 4.96
CA ASP A 43 -12.21 1.08 5.44
C ASP A 43 -12.42 2.47 6.02
N GLY A 44 -13.54 3.08 5.67
CA GLY A 44 -13.85 4.41 6.16
C GLY A 44 -13.19 5.54 5.40
N LYS A 45 -12.42 5.21 4.37
CA LYS A 45 -11.75 6.21 3.55
C LYS A 45 -12.24 6.17 2.11
N PRO A 46 -12.08 7.26 1.36
CA PRO A 46 -12.44 7.24 -0.05
C PRO A 46 -11.60 6.22 -0.82
N LYS A 47 -12.08 5.84 -1.98
CA LYS A 47 -11.43 4.79 -2.76
C LYS A 47 -10.19 5.26 -3.49
N ASN A 48 -9.76 6.48 -3.28
CA ASN A 48 -8.45 6.93 -3.73
C ASN A 48 -7.38 6.72 -2.67
N GLU A 49 -7.73 6.16 -1.52
CA GLU A 49 -6.78 5.84 -0.47
C GLU A 49 -6.70 4.34 -0.32
N VAL A 50 -5.49 3.81 -0.40
CA VAL A 50 -5.28 2.37 -0.34
C VAL A 50 -4.10 2.06 0.55
N GLY A 51 -4.11 0.84 1.08
CA GLY A 51 -2.96 0.29 1.78
C GLY A 51 -2.27 -0.70 0.88
N ILE A 52 -0.95 -0.65 0.86
CA ILE A 52 -0.17 -1.56 0.06
C ILE A 52 0.97 -2.12 0.91
N GLU A 53 1.14 -3.42 0.84
CA GLU A 53 2.21 -4.11 1.55
C GLU A 53 3.19 -4.64 0.52
N ILE A 54 4.47 -4.36 0.73
CA ILE A 54 5.49 -4.70 -0.25
C ILE A 54 6.81 -4.95 0.48
N HIS A 55 7.59 -5.88 -0.03
CA HIS A 55 8.88 -6.20 0.59
C HIS A 55 10.07 -5.79 -0.26
N ILE A 56 9.83 -5.33 -1.48
CA ILE A 56 10.89 -4.87 -2.36
C ILE A 56 11.28 -3.45 -1.98
N SER A 57 12.55 -3.10 -2.17
CA SER A 57 13.05 -1.78 -1.79
C SER A 57 13.62 -1.02 -2.97
N TRP A 58 13.07 -1.21 -4.15
CA TRP A 58 13.51 -0.46 -5.32
C TRP A 58 13.18 1.02 -5.14
N ASN A 59 14.02 1.86 -5.72
CA ASN A 59 13.87 3.30 -5.55
C ASN A 59 12.49 3.76 -6.02
N ARG A 60 11.78 4.47 -5.14
CA ARG A 60 10.46 5.05 -5.40
C ARG A 60 9.47 4.04 -5.95
N ILE A 61 9.57 2.80 -5.50
CA ILE A 61 8.81 1.73 -6.10
C ILE A 61 7.30 1.93 -6.05
N VAL A 62 6.77 2.41 -4.93
CA VAL A 62 5.33 2.56 -4.80
C VAL A 62 4.82 3.60 -5.80
N ARG A 63 5.49 4.75 -5.88
CA ARG A 63 5.08 5.79 -6.82
C ARG A 63 5.15 5.30 -8.27
N ARG A 64 6.17 4.52 -8.59
CA ARG A 64 6.35 4.03 -9.94
C ARG A 64 5.33 2.98 -10.32
N ILE A 65 4.92 2.15 -9.37
CA ILE A 65 3.89 1.15 -9.61
C ILE A 65 2.59 1.84 -10.03
N PHE A 66 2.16 2.82 -9.25
CA PHE A 66 0.90 3.49 -9.56
C PHE A 66 1.00 4.32 -10.83
N LYS A 67 2.16 4.94 -11.06
CA LYS A 67 2.32 5.73 -12.27
C LYS A 67 2.23 4.86 -13.52
N LYS A 68 2.68 3.63 -13.44
CA LYS A 68 2.66 2.72 -14.57
C LYS A 68 1.24 2.48 -15.08
N ILE A 69 0.26 2.54 -14.19
CA ILE A 69 -1.14 2.38 -14.58
C ILE A 69 -1.87 3.72 -14.55
N SER A 70 -1.11 4.79 -14.70
CA SER A 70 -1.64 6.14 -14.94
C SER A 70 -2.29 6.78 -13.72
N TYR A 71 -1.83 6.46 -12.55
CA TYR A 71 -2.24 7.15 -11.33
C TYR A 71 -1.09 7.97 -10.79
N GLU A 72 -1.43 9.09 -10.13
CA GLU A 72 -0.44 9.91 -9.44
C GLU A 72 -0.60 9.71 -7.95
N VAL A 73 0.51 9.52 -7.28
CA VAL A 73 0.51 9.40 -5.82
C VAL A 73 0.63 10.80 -5.23
N GLU A 74 -0.43 11.23 -4.56
CA GLU A 74 -0.44 12.57 -3.96
C GLU A 74 0.15 12.57 -2.56
N ALA A 75 0.00 11.48 -1.84
CA ALA A 75 0.57 11.36 -0.51
C ALA A 75 0.97 9.92 -0.29
N LEU A 76 2.07 9.73 0.42
CA LEU A 76 2.61 8.41 0.66
C LEU A 76 3.17 8.38 2.07
N ASP A 77 2.51 7.62 2.94
CA ASP A 77 2.92 7.51 4.33
C ASP A 77 3.32 6.08 4.62
N ARG A 78 4.51 5.93 5.16
CA ARG A 78 4.93 4.61 5.60
C ARG A 78 4.37 4.36 6.99
N VAL A 79 3.76 3.20 7.14
CA VAL A 79 3.13 2.82 8.39
C VAL A 79 4.07 1.88 9.13
N MET A 80 4.41 2.23 10.36
CA MET A 80 5.30 1.43 11.17
C MET A 80 4.48 0.60 12.15
N PHE A 81 4.77 -0.68 12.18
CA PHE A 81 3.95 -1.59 12.94
C PHE A 81 4.66 -2.23 14.08
N ALA A 82 5.17 -1.44 14.96
CA ALA A 82 5.90 -2.01 16.08
C ALA A 82 5.06 -3.03 16.82
N GLY A 83 3.78 -2.77 16.95
CA GLY A 83 2.96 -3.65 17.74
C GLY A 83 2.07 -4.60 16.97
N LEU A 84 2.18 -4.61 15.66
CA LEU A 84 1.24 -5.38 14.87
C LEU A 84 1.69 -6.82 14.71
N THR A 85 0.81 -7.72 14.94
CA THR A 85 1.09 -9.13 14.77
C THR A 85 0.68 -9.57 13.38
N LYS A 86 1.18 -10.75 13.00
CA LYS A 86 0.87 -11.26 11.68
C LYS A 86 -0.61 -11.53 11.49
N LYS A 87 -1.29 -11.85 12.54
CA LYS A 87 -2.72 -12.12 12.41
C LYS A 87 -3.50 -10.88 11.99
N ASN A 88 -2.92 -9.71 12.22
CA ASN A 88 -3.57 -8.46 11.86
C ASN A 88 -3.30 -8.06 10.42
N VAL A 89 -2.51 -8.83 9.70
CA VAL A 89 -2.12 -8.49 8.35
C VAL A 89 -2.82 -9.39 7.35
N LYS A 90 -3.90 -9.98 7.73
CA LYS A 90 -4.68 -10.83 6.84
C LYS A 90 -5.49 -9.96 5.88
N ARG A 91 -5.89 -10.60 4.79
CA ARG A 91 -6.68 -9.90 3.81
C ARG A 91 -7.94 -9.34 4.44
N GLY A 92 -8.26 -8.11 4.10
CA GLY A 92 -9.42 -7.46 4.63
C GLY A 92 -9.19 -6.68 5.90
N TYR A 93 -8.00 -6.77 6.46
CA TYR A 93 -7.70 -6.10 7.72
C TYR A 93 -7.06 -4.73 7.54
N TRP A 94 -6.93 -4.28 6.32
CA TRP A 94 -6.29 -3.00 6.07
C TRP A 94 -6.93 -1.86 6.85
N ARG A 95 -8.26 -1.88 6.97
CA ARG A 95 -8.95 -0.80 7.67
C ARG A 95 -8.52 -0.70 9.12
N ILE A 96 -8.46 -1.85 9.80
CA ILE A 96 -8.08 -1.87 11.22
C ILE A 96 -6.62 -1.51 11.36
N LEU A 97 -5.82 -2.12 10.54
CA LEU A 97 -4.39 -1.93 10.54
C LEU A 97 -4.04 -0.46 10.36
N THR A 98 -4.59 0.16 9.32
CA THR A 98 -4.26 1.52 8.98
C THR A 98 -4.75 2.50 10.04
N ASP A 99 -5.97 2.30 10.50
CA ASP A 99 -6.54 3.20 11.50
C ASP A 99 -5.73 3.18 12.78
N LEU A 100 -5.38 2.00 13.24
CA LEU A 100 -4.63 1.88 14.47
C LEU A 100 -3.23 2.45 14.33
N GLU A 101 -2.56 2.11 13.23
CA GLU A 101 -1.16 2.51 13.09
C GLU A 101 -1.02 3.99 12.83
N VAL A 102 -1.89 4.56 12.04
CA VAL A 102 -1.82 5.99 11.79
C VAL A 102 -2.09 6.75 13.08
N ASN A 103 -3.06 6.30 13.86
CA ASN A 103 -3.35 6.95 15.12
C ASN A 103 -2.18 6.81 16.09
N ASN A 104 -1.57 5.64 16.14
CA ASN A 104 -0.44 5.43 17.02
C ASN A 104 0.73 6.30 16.64
N LEU A 105 1.00 6.42 15.35
CA LEU A 105 2.09 7.26 14.91
C LEU A 105 1.86 8.72 15.27
N LYS A 106 0.62 9.16 15.21
CA LYS A 106 0.32 10.54 15.57
C LYS A 106 0.48 10.76 17.06
N MET A 107 0.31 9.73 17.86
CA MET A 107 0.44 9.86 19.29
C MET A 107 1.88 9.73 19.77
N LEU A 108 2.72 9.24 18.93
CA LEU A 108 4.14 9.12 19.28
C LEU A 108 4.87 10.43 19.06
#